data_1a944bc816ffd6afbbbb4ba0a3306c4a
#
_entry.id   1a944bc816ffd6afbbbb4ba0a3306c4a
#
_cell.length_a   1.000
_cell.length_b   1.000
_cell.length_c   1.000
_cell.angle_alpha   90.00
_cell.angle_beta   90.00
_cell.angle_gamma   90.00
#
_symmetry.space_group_name_H-M   'P 1'
#
loop_
_entity.id
_entity.type
_entity.pdbx_description
1 polymer ?
#
loop_
_entity_poly.entity_id
_entity_poly.type
_entity_poly.pdbx_seq_one_letter_code
_entity_poly.pdbx_strand_id
1 'polypeptide(L)'
;MLSGKVSLRHRRWRLRLLNHHLPLAFTALLAVVLLYRVLPRLDAIWKLSMATAYVGLFLLVLTLVIGPLRILQRRRMPLSLDLRRDTGIWAGILGLFHTAVGLNVHLRGRPWLYFIYQKRESHFFPLRHDQFGLANETGLFAAGLLALLLATSNDWSLRYFGTPGWKRLQRWSYGLFALTVAHGILYQVIEKRTTTFVATFLVLALMAITLQAVGFFLRRHNDRSKASHQWMDQGPAI
;
A
#
# COMPACT_ATOMS: atom_id res chain seq x y z
N MET A 1 37.86 15.35 -6.18
CA MET A 1 36.90 14.93 -5.11
C MET A 1 35.50 14.53 -5.59
N LEU A 2 35.04 14.87 -6.79
CA LEU A 2 33.71 14.51 -7.34
C LEU A 2 33.59 13.03 -7.78
N SER A 3 34.66 12.42 -8.29
CA SER A 3 34.66 11.03 -8.80
C SER A 3 34.34 9.97 -7.73
N GLY A 4 34.84 10.12 -6.50
CA GLY A 4 34.58 9.18 -5.41
C GLY A 4 33.11 9.16 -4.92
N LYS A 5 32.42 10.31 -4.93
CA LYS A 5 31.00 10.41 -4.52
C LYS A 5 30.07 9.77 -5.54
N VAL A 6 30.38 9.86 -6.83
CA VAL A 6 29.61 9.22 -7.92
C VAL A 6 29.73 7.70 -7.82
N SER A 7 30.93 7.16 -7.61
CA SER A 7 31.19 5.72 -7.44
C SER A 7 30.44 5.12 -6.26
N LEU A 8 30.43 5.78 -5.09
CA LEU A 8 29.70 5.34 -3.89
C LEU A 8 28.17 5.33 -4.09
N ARG A 9 27.64 6.30 -4.83
CA ARG A 9 26.21 6.38 -5.13
C ARG A 9 25.77 5.25 -6.06
N HIS A 10 26.54 4.95 -7.11
CA HIS A 10 26.27 3.81 -8.01
C HIS A 10 26.34 2.47 -7.27
N ARG A 11 27.33 2.29 -6.40
CA ARG A 11 27.45 1.06 -5.60
C ARG A 11 26.25 0.86 -4.67
N ARG A 12 25.77 1.90 -3.98
CA ARG A 12 24.57 1.82 -3.11
C ARG A 12 23.31 1.48 -3.89
N TRP A 13 23.14 2.07 -5.08
CA TRP A 13 21.98 1.79 -5.93
C TRP A 13 21.99 0.34 -6.43
N ARG A 14 23.15 -0.15 -6.89
CA ARG A 14 23.31 -1.56 -7.32
C ARG A 14 23.01 -2.54 -6.19
N LEU A 15 23.53 -2.30 -4.99
CA LEU A 15 23.28 -3.16 -3.82
C LEU A 15 21.79 -3.16 -3.44
N ARG A 16 21.12 -2.02 -3.49
CA ARG A 16 19.70 -1.93 -3.23
C ARG A 16 18.86 -2.64 -4.30
N LEU A 17 19.24 -2.52 -5.56
CA LEU A 17 18.61 -3.24 -6.65
C LEU A 17 18.70 -4.76 -6.45
N LEU A 18 19.90 -5.27 -6.18
CA LEU A 18 20.14 -6.70 -6.02
C LEU A 18 19.53 -7.27 -4.74
N ASN A 19 19.64 -6.57 -3.61
CA ASN A 19 19.26 -7.10 -2.30
C ASN A 19 17.79 -6.85 -1.94
N HIS A 20 17.14 -5.86 -2.56
CA HIS A 20 15.74 -5.53 -2.25
C HIS A 20 14.84 -5.67 -3.47
N HIS A 21 15.10 -4.92 -4.56
CA HIS A 21 14.16 -4.85 -5.68
C HIS A 21 14.04 -6.17 -6.45
N LEU A 22 15.14 -6.84 -6.75
CA LEU A 22 15.09 -8.13 -7.47
C LEU A 22 14.41 -9.23 -6.66
N PRO A 23 14.74 -9.47 -5.37
CA PRO A 23 14.01 -10.43 -4.55
C PRO A 23 12.52 -10.09 -4.39
N LEU A 24 12.18 -8.81 -4.15
CA LEU A 24 10.78 -8.38 -4.04
C LEU A 24 10.02 -8.56 -5.35
N ALA A 25 10.63 -8.20 -6.50
CA ALA A 25 10.05 -8.42 -7.82
C ALA A 25 9.79 -9.91 -8.08
N PHE A 26 10.80 -10.73 -7.85
CA PHE A 26 10.72 -12.17 -8.09
C PHE A 26 9.65 -12.81 -7.20
N THR A 27 9.66 -12.54 -5.90
CA THR A 27 8.69 -13.11 -4.95
C THR A 27 7.27 -12.60 -5.23
N ALA A 28 7.10 -11.32 -5.57
CA ALA A 28 5.80 -10.76 -5.93
C ALA A 28 5.26 -11.39 -7.22
N LEU A 29 6.09 -11.50 -8.27
CA LEU A 29 5.69 -12.13 -9.52
C LEU A 29 5.36 -13.61 -9.33
N LEU A 30 6.20 -14.34 -8.60
CA LEU A 30 5.95 -15.74 -8.27
C LEU A 30 4.61 -15.90 -7.52
N ALA A 31 4.35 -15.05 -6.52
CA ALA A 31 3.09 -15.06 -5.77
C ALA A 31 1.88 -14.77 -6.68
N VAL A 32 1.99 -13.81 -7.60
CA VAL A 32 0.95 -13.52 -8.60
C VAL A 32 0.71 -14.73 -9.49
N VAL A 33 1.76 -15.37 -10.00
CA VAL A 33 1.64 -16.58 -10.88
C VAL A 33 1.01 -17.73 -10.12
N LEU A 34 1.46 -18.02 -8.90
CA LEU A 34 0.91 -19.10 -8.08
C LEU A 34 -0.57 -18.86 -7.77
N LEU A 35 -0.91 -17.65 -7.34
CA LEU A 35 -2.30 -17.30 -7.05
C LEU A 35 -3.17 -17.36 -8.32
N TYR A 36 -2.67 -16.86 -9.45
CA TYR A 36 -3.34 -16.96 -10.74
C TYR A 36 -3.65 -18.43 -11.12
N ARG A 37 -2.72 -19.37 -10.84
CA ARG A 37 -2.90 -20.80 -11.15
C ARG A 37 -3.99 -21.47 -10.32
N VAL A 38 -4.08 -21.13 -9.02
CA VAL A 38 -5.03 -21.77 -8.09
C VAL A 38 -6.42 -21.13 -8.11
N LEU A 39 -6.61 -19.96 -8.73
CA LEU A 39 -7.91 -19.31 -8.81
C LEU A 39 -8.89 -20.11 -9.67
N PRO A 40 -10.15 -20.33 -9.20
CA PRO A 40 -11.06 -21.33 -9.78
C PRO A 40 -11.75 -20.89 -11.07
N ARG A 41 -11.84 -19.57 -11.35
CA ARG A 41 -12.51 -19.06 -12.57
C ARG A 41 -11.65 -19.26 -13.82
N LEU A 42 -12.30 -19.46 -14.97
CA LEU A 42 -11.62 -19.59 -16.28
C LEU A 42 -11.23 -18.24 -16.89
N ASP A 43 -11.88 -17.14 -16.47
CA ASP A 43 -11.59 -15.80 -17.02
C ASP A 43 -10.19 -15.32 -16.63
N ALA A 44 -9.32 -15.19 -17.61
CA ALA A 44 -7.91 -14.82 -17.43
C ALA A 44 -7.75 -13.40 -16.86
N ILE A 45 -8.60 -12.45 -17.29
CA ILE A 45 -8.53 -11.04 -16.85
C ILE A 45 -8.96 -10.95 -15.38
N TRP A 46 -10.04 -11.64 -15.03
CA TRP A 46 -10.49 -11.72 -13.64
C TRP A 46 -9.41 -12.35 -12.73
N LYS A 47 -8.82 -13.50 -13.16
CA LYS A 47 -7.75 -14.16 -12.41
C LYS A 47 -6.56 -13.24 -12.18
N LEU A 48 -6.13 -12.52 -13.22
CA LEU A 48 -5.00 -11.61 -13.15
C LEU A 48 -5.31 -10.41 -12.24
N SER A 49 -6.52 -9.85 -12.35
CA SER A 49 -6.98 -8.78 -11.45
C SER A 49 -6.97 -9.22 -9.99
N MET A 50 -7.52 -10.42 -9.71
CA MET A 50 -7.54 -10.96 -8.35
C MET A 50 -6.14 -11.23 -7.79
N ALA A 51 -5.29 -11.89 -8.56
CA ALA A 51 -3.94 -12.24 -8.14
C ALA A 51 -3.13 -10.97 -7.82
N THR A 52 -3.18 -9.96 -8.67
CA THR A 52 -2.47 -8.69 -8.44
C THR A 52 -3.07 -7.87 -7.30
N ALA A 53 -4.41 -7.91 -7.10
CA ALA A 53 -5.07 -7.27 -5.97
C ALA A 53 -4.57 -7.83 -4.63
N TYR A 54 -4.60 -9.15 -4.45
CA TYR A 54 -4.24 -9.77 -3.18
C TYR A 54 -2.73 -9.68 -2.88
N VAL A 55 -1.87 -9.85 -3.89
CA VAL A 55 -0.43 -9.67 -3.72
C VAL A 55 -0.09 -8.20 -3.46
N GLY A 56 -0.74 -7.26 -4.17
CA GLY A 56 -0.60 -5.83 -3.93
C GLY A 56 -1.05 -5.41 -2.53
N LEU A 57 -2.21 -5.92 -2.07
CA LEU A 57 -2.70 -5.71 -0.70
C LEU A 57 -1.72 -6.25 0.34
N PHE A 58 -1.21 -7.48 0.14
CA PHE A 58 -0.21 -8.07 1.03
C PHE A 58 1.05 -7.18 1.15
N LEU A 59 1.58 -6.69 0.03
CA LEU A 59 2.75 -5.79 0.03
C LEU A 59 2.43 -4.43 0.66
N LEU A 60 1.22 -3.90 0.48
CA LEU A 60 0.79 -2.67 1.15
C LEU A 60 0.74 -2.87 2.66
N VAL A 61 0.13 -3.96 3.12
CA VAL A 61 0.08 -4.33 4.54
C VAL A 61 1.50 -4.50 5.10
N LEU A 62 2.38 -5.21 4.40
CA LEU A 62 3.77 -5.39 4.80
C LEU A 62 4.50 -4.04 4.93
N THR A 63 4.30 -3.13 3.98
CA THR A 63 4.84 -1.76 4.03
C THR A 63 4.41 -1.01 5.29
N LEU A 64 3.16 -1.15 5.69
CA LEU A 64 2.62 -0.52 6.89
C LEU A 64 3.15 -1.17 8.17
N VAL A 65 3.26 -2.48 8.18
CA VAL A 65 3.61 -3.29 9.37
C VAL A 65 5.10 -3.24 9.72
N ILE A 66 6.00 -3.03 8.75
CA ILE A 66 7.47 -2.92 8.99
C ILE A 66 7.79 -1.87 10.06
N GLY A 67 7.09 -0.73 10.09
CA GLY A 67 7.33 0.32 11.09
C GLY A 67 7.05 -0.13 12.53
N PRO A 68 5.84 -0.58 12.85
CA PRO A 68 5.49 -1.16 14.15
C PRO A 68 6.36 -2.33 14.58
N LEU A 69 6.66 -3.28 13.69
CA LEU A 69 7.51 -4.43 13.98
C LEU A 69 8.92 -4.01 14.45
N ARG A 70 9.51 -2.98 13.84
CA ARG A 70 10.81 -2.45 14.30
C ARG A 70 10.78 -1.92 15.73
N ILE A 71 9.64 -1.39 16.17
CA ILE A 71 9.47 -0.89 17.55
C ILE A 71 9.31 -2.08 18.50
N LEU A 72 8.42 -3.02 18.17
CA LEU A 72 8.15 -4.23 18.95
C LEU A 72 9.42 -5.06 19.20
N GLN A 73 10.23 -5.25 18.18
CA GLN A 73 11.43 -6.07 18.24
C GLN A 73 12.66 -5.29 18.74
N ARG A 74 12.48 -4.10 19.32
CA ARG A 74 13.56 -3.25 19.84
C ARG A 74 14.74 -3.11 18.85
N ARG A 75 14.45 -3.01 17.56
CA ARG A 75 15.43 -2.94 16.45
C ARG A 75 16.33 -4.18 16.29
N ARG A 76 16.00 -5.33 16.87
CA ARG A 76 16.78 -6.57 16.73
C ARG A 76 16.72 -7.17 15.31
N MET A 77 15.71 -6.87 14.53
CA MET A 77 15.61 -7.34 13.14
C MET A 77 16.24 -6.37 12.14
N PRO A 78 16.85 -6.87 11.05
CA PRO A 78 17.47 -6.06 9.99
C PRO A 78 16.42 -5.39 9.06
N LEU A 79 15.24 -5.05 9.59
CA LEU A 79 14.19 -4.35 8.85
C LEU A 79 14.60 -2.89 8.62
N SER A 80 15.09 -2.57 7.44
CA SER A 80 15.52 -1.20 7.09
C SER A 80 14.33 -0.33 6.68
N LEU A 81 14.51 1.01 6.79
CA LEU A 81 13.54 1.95 6.22
C LEU A 81 13.53 1.89 4.69
N ASP A 82 14.65 1.50 4.08
CA ASP A 82 14.76 1.28 2.65
C ASP A 82 13.92 0.09 2.21
N LEU A 83 13.93 -1.02 2.97
CA LEU A 83 13.07 -2.17 2.71
C LEU A 83 11.57 -1.77 2.75
N ARG A 84 11.15 -0.97 3.73
CA ARG A 84 9.79 -0.44 3.81
C ARG A 84 9.41 0.35 2.55
N ARG A 85 10.30 1.23 2.09
CA ARG A 85 10.10 2.04 0.88
C ARG A 85 10.02 1.16 -0.37
N ASP A 86 10.93 0.19 -0.50
CA ASP A 86 11.02 -0.69 -1.65
C ASP A 86 9.81 -1.62 -1.75
N THR A 87 9.33 -2.15 -0.62
CA THR A 87 8.07 -2.91 -0.54
C THR A 87 6.87 -2.03 -0.96
N GLY A 88 6.84 -0.75 -0.52
CA GLY A 88 5.81 0.21 -0.92
C GLY A 88 5.82 0.51 -2.42
N ILE A 89 7.00 0.58 -3.04
CA ILE A 89 7.15 0.75 -4.50
C ILE A 89 6.52 -0.43 -5.23
N TRP A 90 6.80 -1.68 -4.82
CA TRP A 90 6.23 -2.87 -5.46
C TRP A 90 4.73 -3.00 -5.20
N ALA A 91 4.24 -2.62 -4.00
CA ALA A 91 2.81 -2.49 -3.74
C ALA A 91 2.15 -1.49 -4.70
N GLY A 92 2.82 -0.34 -4.95
CA GLY A 92 2.38 0.67 -5.89
C GLY A 92 2.30 0.18 -7.33
N ILE A 93 3.33 -0.49 -7.81
CA ILE A 93 3.38 -1.06 -9.16
C ILE A 93 2.25 -2.08 -9.36
N LEU A 94 2.09 -3.03 -8.43
CA LEU A 94 1.04 -4.04 -8.53
C LEU A 94 -0.36 -3.46 -8.38
N GLY A 95 -0.55 -2.45 -7.52
CA GLY A 95 -1.84 -1.78 -7.34
C GLY A 95 -2.27 -1.01 -8.58
N LEU A 96 -1.38 -0.27 -9.23
CA LEU A 96 -1.67 0.40 -10.50
C LEU A 96 -1.92 -0.60 -11.64
N PHE A 97 -1.14 -1.68 -11.69
CA PHE A 97 -1.38 -2.75 -12.65
C PHE A 97 -2.74 -3.43 -12.42
N HIS A 98 -3.09 -3.71 -11.15
CA HIS A 98 -4.42 -4.21 -10.78
C HIS A 98 -5.53 -3.25 -11.26
N THR A 99 -5.37 -1.94 -11.08
CA THR A 99 -6.34 -0.95 -11.55
C THR A 99 -6.54 -1.04 -13.05
N ALA A 100 -5.47 -1.09 -13.83
CA ALA A 100 -5.54 -1.19 -15.29
C ALA A 100 -6.23 -2.48 -15.75
N VAL A 101 -5.91 -3.62 -15.12
CA VAL A 101 -6.54 -4.91 -15.43
C VAL A 101 -7.99 -4.95 -14.93
N GLY A 102 -8.25 -4.42 -13.72
CA GLY A 102 -9.56 -4.41 -13.08
C GLY A 102 -10.64 -3.69 -13.91
N LEU A 103 -10.26 -2.57 -14.54
CA LEU A 103 -11.15 -1.84 -15.46
C LEU A 103 -11.57 -2.63 -16.72
N ASN A 104 -10.99 -3.81 -16.92
CA ASN A 104 -11.35 -4.70 -18.05
C ASN A 104 -12.10 -5.97 -17.62
N VAL A 105 -12.38 -6.15 -16.31
CA VAL A 105 -13.03 -7.38 -15.80
C VAL A 105 -14.50 -7.46 -16.21
N HIS A 106 -15.29 -6.42 -15.92
CA HIS A 106 -16.75 -6.46 -16.11
C HIS A 106 -17.22 -5.81 -17.42
N LEU A 107 -16.66 -4.64 -17.76
CA LEU A 107 -17.12 -3.79 -18.85
C LEU A 107 -16.03 -3.62 -19.91
N ARG A 108 -15.55 -4.73 -20.44
CA ARG A 108 -14.44 -4.81 -21.41
C ARG A 108 -14.58 -3.79 -22.55
N GLY A 109 -13.54 -2.96 -22.72
CA GLY A 109 -13.49 -1.92 -23.75
C GLY A 109 -14.33 -0.67 -23.46
N ARG A 110 -15.05 -0.60 -22.33
CA ARG A 110 -15.87 0.55 -21.94
C ARG A 110 -15.60 0.97 -20.50
N PRO A 111 -14.36 1.39 -20.14
CA PRO A 111 -13.98 1.71 -18.75
C PRO A 111 -14.77 2.87 -18.13
N TRP A 112 -15.31 3.80 -18.93
CA TRP A 112 -16.16 4.91 -18.43
C TRP A 112 -17.47 4.43 -17.79
N LEU A 113 -18.00 3.25 -18.21
CA LEU A 113 -19.24 2.68 -17.65
C LEU A 113 -19.08 2.19 -16.19
N TYR A 114 -17.87 2.11 -15.69
CA TYR A 114 -17.61 1.89 -14.25
C TYR A 114 -18.04 3.09 -13.41
N PHE A 115 -18.08 4.29 -13.99
CA PHE A 115 -18.31 5.56 -13.33
C PHE A 115 -19.58 6.27 -13.80
N ILE A 116 -20.09 5.96 -15.01
CA ILE A 116 -21.22 6.63 -15.65
C ILE A 116 -22.27 5.60 -16.03
N TYR A 117 -23.55 5.93 -15.82
CA TYR A 117 -24.65 5.09 -16.29
C TYR A 117 -24.72 5.07 -17.82
N GLN A 118 -25.00 3.88 -18.39
CA GLN A 118 -25.11 3.72 -19.85
C GLN A 118 -26.32 4.47 -20.44
N LYS A 119 -27.46 4.45 -19.72
CA LYS A 119 -28.68 5.17 -20.10
C LYS A 119 -28.84 6.41 -19.24
N ARG A 120 -28.53 7.58 -19.81
CA ARG A 120 -28.68 8.88 -19.12
C ARG A 120 -30.12 9.25 -18.83
N GLU A 121 -31.07 8.84 -19.68
CA GLU A 121 -32.49 9.19 -19.60
C GLU A 121 -33.19 8.67 -18.35
N SER A 122 -32.67 7.60 -17.76
CA SER A 122 -33.24 7.01 -16.53
C SER A 122 -32.60 7.52 -15.22
N HIS A 123 -31.60 8.42 -15.30
CA HIS A 123 -30.91 8.93 -14.12
C HIS A 123 -30.71 10.44 -14.24
N PHE A 124 -31.19 11.19 -13.24
CA PHE A 124 -31.04 12.64 -13.16
C PHE A 124 -29.56 13.06 -13.14
N PHE A 125 -28.70 12.24 -12.56
CA PHE A 125 -27.26 12.46 -12.49
C PHE A 125 -26.50 11.34 -13.24
N PRO A 126 -25.59 11.66 -14.16
CA PRO A 126 -24.94 10.66 -15.02
C PRO A 126 -23.93 9.78 -14.26
N LEU A 127 -23.39 10.23 -13.11
CA LEU A 127 -22.43 9.46 -12.34
C LEU A 127 -23.12 8.31 -11.61
N ARG A 128 -22.44 7.17 -11.53
CA ARG A 128 -22.94 6.00 -10.81
C ARG A 128 -22.85 6.25 -9.31
N HIS A 129 -23.97 6.13 -8.63
CA HIS A 129 -24.10 6.22 -7.17
C HIS A 129 -24.61 4.91 -6.53
N ASP A 130 -24.64 3.83 -7.32
CA ASP A 130 -24.89 2.49 -6.81
C ASP A 130 -23.63 1.89 -6.13
N GLN A 131 -23.77 0.74 -5.47
CA GLN A 131 -22.65 0.10 -4.78
C GLN A 131 -21.47 -0.19 -5.74
N PHE A 132 -21.75 -0.53 -6.99
CA PHE A 132 -20.72 -0.77 -8.00
C PHE A 132 -19.97 0.53 -8.36
N GLY A 133 -20.69 1.65 -8.54
CA GLY A 133 -20.09 2.97 -8.76
C GLY A 133 -19.21 3.37 -7.58
N LEU A 134 -19.73 3.30 -6.35
CA LEU A 134 -18.99 3.64 -5.13
C LEU A 134 -17.72 2.78 -4.96
N ALA A 135 -17.80 1.49 -5.28
CA ALA A 135 -16.63 0.62 -5.25
C ALA A 135 -15.55 1.08 -6.23
N ASN A 136 -15.94 1.47 -7.46
CA ASN A 136 -14.99 1.92 -8.47
C ASN A 136 -14.44 3.32 -8.17
N GLU A 137 -15.25 4.21 -7.64
CA GLU A 137 -14.80 5.55 -7.22
C GLU A 137 -13.77 5.46 -6.08
N THR A 138 -14.05 4.67 -5.05
CA THR A 138 -13.08 4.44 -3.96
C THR A 138 -11.79 3.81 -4.48
N GLY A 139 -11.87 2.88 -5.44
CA GLY A 139 -10.73 2.30 -6.13
C GLY A 139 -9.94 3.31 -6.96
N LEU A 140 -10.62 4.20 -7.67
CA LEU A 140 -9.99 5.26 -8.47
C LEU A 140 -9.24 6.27 -7.58
N PHE A 141 -9.87 6.72 -6.48
CA PHE A 141 -9.20 7.58 -5.50
C PHE A 141 -8.00 6.89 -4.87
N ALA A 142 -8.12 5.60 -4.54
CA ALA A 142 -6.99 4.81 -4.04
C ALA A 142 -5.86 4.74 -5.08
N ALA A 143 -6.18 4.50 -6.36
CA ALA A 143 -5.20 4.44 -7.45
C ALA A 143 -4.49 5.79 -7.67
N GLY A 144 -5.23 6.91 -7.62
CA GLY A 144 -4.68 8.26 -7.72
C GLY A 144 -3.71 8.57 -6.57
N LEU A 145 -4.11 8.24 -5.34
CA LEU A 145 -3.26 8.41 -4.16
C LEU A 145 -2.02 7.49 -4.21
N LEU A 146 -2.20 6.26 -4.68
CA LEU A 146 -1.12 5.29 -4.88
C LEU A 146 -0.10 5.79 -5.91
N ALA A 147 -0.58 6.32 -7.06
CA ALA A 147 0.27 6.91 -8.08
C ALA A 147 1.07 8.10 -7.54
N LEU A 148 0.45 9.00 -6.75
CA LEU A 148 1.11 10.11 -6.10
C LEU A 148 2.21 9.64 -5.12
N LEU A 149 1.89 8.66 -4.27
CA LEU A 149 2.85 8.10 -3.31
C LEU A 149 4.00 7.39 -4.01
N LEU A 150 3.73 6.65 -5.09
CA LEU A 150 4.75 5.99 -5.91
C LEU A 150 5.66 7.01 -6.60
N ALA A 151 5.09 8.02 -7.26
CA ALA A 151 5.81 9.08 -7.95
C ALA A 151 6.73 9.87 -7.00
N THR A 152 6.33 10.00 -5.73
CA THR A 152 7.12 10.71 -4.70
C THR A 152 8.03 9.80 -3.87
N SER A 153 8.06 8.49 -4.15
CA SER A 153 8.92 7.51 -3.48
C SER A 153 10.34 7.44 -4.06
N ASN A 154 10.96 8.60 -4.32
CA ASN A 154 12.31 8.71 -4.87
C ASN A 154 13.16 9.74 -4.10
N ASP A 155 14.48 9.72 -4.35
CA ASP A 155 15.43 10.59 -3.64
C ASP A 155 15.33 12.05 -4.07
N TRP A 156 14.82 12.33 -5.28
CA TRP A 156 14.59 13.69 -5.74
C TRP A 156 13.46 14.34 -4.93
N SER A 157 12.34 13.66 -4.77
CA SER A 157 11.20 14.11 -3.95
C SER A 157 11.61 14.32 -2.49
N LEU A 158 12.44 13.41 -1.92
CA LEU A 158 12.96 13.54 -0.57
C LEU A 158 13.80 14.81 -0.41
N ARG A 159 14.64 15.16 -1.41
CA ARG A 159 15.43 16.40 -1.39
C ARG A 159 14.57 17.64 -1.59
N TYR A 160 13.58 17.58 -2.48
CA TYR A 160 12.70 18.70 -2.80
C TYR A 160 11.80 19.10 -1.60
N PHE A 161 11.11 18.13 -1.00
CA PHE A 161 10.21 18.38 0.13
C PHE A 161 10.92 18.44 1.50
N GLY A 162 12.18 18.05 1.56
CA GLY A 162 12.88 17.79 2.82
C GLY A 162 12.30 16.61 3.60
N THR A 163 13.04 16.13 4.60
CA THR A 163 12.62 14.94 5.39
C THR A 163 11.26 15.10 6.09
N PRO A 164 10.93 16.25 6.72
CA PRO A 164 9.62 16.42 7.37
C PRO A 164 8.46 16.45 6.39
N GLY A 165 8.58 17.22 5.29
CA GLY A 165 7.55 17.34 4.25
C GLY A 165 7.29 16.01 3.56
N TRP A 166 8.35 15.32 3.15
CA TRP A 166 8.26 14.00 2.54
C TRP A 166 7.60 12.98 3.48
N LYS A 167 7.96 12.94 4.76
CA LYS A 167 7.31 12.06 5.75
C LYS A 167 5.83 12.39 5.92
N ARG A 168 5.44 13.68 5.89
CA ARG A 168 4.04 14.10 5.96
C ARG A 168 3.26 13.56 4.77
N LEU A 169 3.80 13.70 3.55
CA LEU A 169 3.22 13.16 2.33
C LEU A 169 3.07 11.63 2.40
N GLN A 170 4.14 10.92 2.80
CA GLN A 170 4.09 9.45 2.90
C GLN A 170 3.11 8.92 3.97
N ARG A 171 2.65 9.75 4.91
CA ARG A 171 1.58 9.37 5.86
C ARG A 171 0.23 9.13 5.18
N TRP A 172 0.01 9.69 4.00
CA TRP A 172 -1.18 9.41 3.20
C TRP A 172 -1.31 7.93 2.79
N SER A 173 -0.25 7.11 3.01
CA SER A 173 -0.35 5.65 2.94
C SER A 173 -1.42 5.05 3.86
N TYR A 174 -1.76 5.71 4.97
CA TYR A 174 -2.88 5.32 5.83
C TYR A 174 -4.25 5.62 5.17
N GLY A 175 -4.37 6.77 4.51
CA GLY A 175 -5.56 7.11 3.71
C GLY A 175 -5.71 6.17 2.52
N LEU A 176 -4.61 5.85 1.84
CA LEU A 176 -4.59 4.83 0.79
C LEU A 176 -5.09 3.47 1.32
N PHE A 177 -4.61 3.03 2.48
CA PHE A 177 -5.04 1.77 3.08
C PHE A 177 -6.54 1.78 3.41
N ALA A 178 -7.06 2.88 3.98
CA ALA A 178 -8.49 3.02 4.28
C ALA A 178 -9.35 2.94 3.00
N LEU A 179 -8.94 3.62 1.92
CA LEU A 179 -9.62 3.54 0.61
C LEU A 179 -9.55 2.13 0.02
N THR A 180 -8.39 1.47 0.13
CA THR A 180 -8.21 0.08 -0.34
C THR A 180 -9.11 -0.89 0.43
N VAL A 181 -9.25 -0.71 1.76
CA VAL A 181 -10.14 -1.52 2.58
C VAL A 181 -11.60 -1.27 2.19
N ALA A 182 -12.03 -0.01 2.04
CA ALA A 182 -13.38 0.31 1.61
C ALA A 182 -13.72 -0.29 0.24
N HIS A 183 -12.84 -0.09 -0.76
CA HIS A 183 -12.94 -0.71 -2.08
C HIS A 183 -13.04 -2.23 -2.00
N GLY A 184 -12.17 -2.86 -1.21
CA GLY A 184 -12.16 -4.31 -1.05
C GLY A 184 -13.44 -4.84 -0.41
N ILE A 185 -13.97 -4.21 0.64
CA ILE A 185 -15.24 -4.60 1.30
C ILE A 185 -16.38 -4.53 0.29
N LEU A 186 -16.50 -3.43 -0.45
CA LEU A 186 -17.56 -3.27 -1.45
C LEU A 186 -17.52 -4.39 -2.50
N TYR A 187 -16.33 -4.73 -3.01
CA TYR A 187 -16.17 -5.83 -3.97
C TYR A 187 -16.40 -7.22 -3.37
N GLN A 188 -16.11 -7.46 -2.08
CA GLN A 188 -16.48 -8.72 -1.42
C GLN A 188 -18.00 -8.91 -1.45
N VAL A 189 -18.77 -7.83 -1.23
CA VAL A 189 -20.24 -7.85 -1.23
C VAL A 189 -20.79 -7.99 -2.65
N ILE A 190 -20.35 -7.14 -3.58
CA ILE A 190 -20.84 -7.10 -4.98
C ILE A 190 -20.62 -8.44 -5.69
N GLU A 191 -19.43 -9.01 -5.55
CA GLU A 191 -19.04 -10.24 -6.21
C GLU A 191 -19.43 -11.51 -5.44
N LYS A 192 -20.07 -11.37 -4.27
CA LYS A 192 -20.44 -12.48 -3.37
C LYS A 192 -19.27 -13.46 -3.19
N ARG A 193 -18.12 -12.92 -2.79
CA ARG A 193 -16.87 -13.68 -2.70
C ARG A 193 -16.96 -14.83 -1.71
N THR A 194 -16.25 -15.93 -1.99
CA THR A 194 -16.19 -17.08 -1.09
C THR A 194 -15.54 -16.72 0.24
N THR A 195 -15.87 -17.46 1.29
CA THR A 195 -15.35 -17.26 2.66
C THR A 195 -13.84 -17.18 2.71
N THR A 196 -13.10 -17.94 1.88
CA THR A 196 -11.65 -17.92 1.84
C THR A 196 -11.11 -16.54 1.44
N PHE A 197 -11.69 -15.90 0.41
CA PHE A 197 -11.26 -14.56 -0.01
C PHE A 197 -11.60 -13.52 1.04
N VAL A 198 -12.81 -13.57 1.59
CA VAL A 198 -13.25 -12.66 2.66
C VAL A 198 -12.34 -12.80 3.87
N ALA A 199 -12.09 -14.03 4.35
CA ALA A 199 -11.23 -14.29 5.50
C ALA A 199 -9.80 -13.81 5.26
N THR A 200 -9.20 -14.10 4.11
CA THR A 200 -7.85 -13.63 3.77
C THR A 200 -7.78 -12.10 3.79
N PHE A 201 -8.75 -11.44 3.18
CA PHE A 201 -8.84 -9.98 3.16
C PHE A 201 -8.95 -9.40 4.59
N LEU A 202 -9.86 -9.94 5.41
CA LEU A 202 -10.07 -9.49 6.79
C LEU A 202 -8.82 -9.71 7.66
N VAL A 203 -8.17 -10.87 7.54
CA VAL A 203 -6.91 -11.16 8.28
C VAL A 203 -5.84 -10.13 7.93
N LEU A 204 -5.63 -9.83 6.65
CA LEU A 204 -4.65 -8.83 6.23
C LEU A 204 -5.01 -7.43 6.74
N ALA A 205 -6.26 -7.03 6.64
CA ALA A 205 -6.73 -5.72 7.10
C ALA A 205 -6.59 -5.57 8.62
N LEU A 206 -7.08 -6.55 9.39
CA LEU A 206 -7.01 -6.56 10.85
C LEU A 206 -5.56 -6.62 11.36
N MET A 207 -4.70 -7.40 10.74
CA MET A 207 -3.28 -7.45 11.08
C MET A 207 -2.62 -6.08 10.93
N ALA A 208 -2.88 -5.37 9.82
CA ALA A 208 -2.34 -4.04 9.61
C ALA A 208 -2.86 -3.05 10.67
N ILE A 209 -4.17 -3.04 10.94
CA ILE A 209 -4.80 -2.14 11.93
C ILE A 209 -4.24 -2.41 13.33
N THR A 210 -4.22 -3.67 13.74
CA THR A 210 -3.77 -4.07 15.09
C THR A 210 -2.30 -3.71 15.31
N LEU A 211 -1.41 -4.05 14.36
CA LEU A 211 0.01 -3.73 14.51
C LEU A 211 0.30 -2.22 14.46
N GLN A 212 -0.47 -1.46 13.67
CA GLN A 212 -0.37 0.00 13.69
C GLN A 212 -0.83 0.59 15.02
N ALA A 213 -1.94 0.11 15.58
CA ALA A 213 -2.44 0.54 16.89
C ALA A 213 -1.41 0.24 17.99
N VAL A 214 -0.90 -0.99 18.05
CA VAL A 214 0.14 -1.40 19.01
C VAL A 214 1.40 -0.53 18.86
N GLY A 215 1.87 -0.30 17.63
CA GLY A 215 3.03 0.55 17.38
C GLY A 215 2.81 2.01 17.80
N PHE A 216 1.60 2.53 17.66
CA PHE A 216 1.23 3.88 18.12
C PHE A 216 1.27 3.98 19.64
N PHE A 217 0.63 3.05 20.36
CA PHE A 217 0.60 3.05 21.82
C PHE A 217 2.00 2.88 22.43
N LEU A 218 2.82 1.99 21.88
CA LEU A 218 4.20 1.79 22.33
C LEU A 218 5.06 3.04 22.15
N ARG A 219 4.93 3.75 21.03
CA ARG A 219 5.64 5.04 20.84
C ARG A 219 5.22 6.04 21.88
N ARG A 220 3.91 6.23 22.07
CA ARG A 220 3.37 7.19 23.04
C ARG A 220 3.83 6.89 24.47
N HIS A 221 3.86 5.60 24.84
CA HIS A 221 4.39 5.18 26.15
C HIS A 221 5.88 5.51 26.30
N ASN A 222 6.70 5.15 25.29
CA ASN A 222 8.14 5.42 25.34
C ASN A 222 8.47 6.92 25.38
N ASP A 223 7.71 7.75 24.68
CA ASP A 223 7.91 9.20 24.66
C ASP A 223 7.56 9.82 26.04
N ARG A 224 6.51 9.33 26.69
CA ARG A 224 6.14 9.75 28.06
C ARG A 224 7.21 9.37 29.08
N SER A 225 7.72 8.13 29.02
CA SER A 225 8.77 7.66 29.91
C SER A 225 10.05 8.47 29.77
N LYS A 226 10.44 8.86 28.56
CA LYS A 226 11.62 9.73 28.34
C LYS A 226 11.40 11.13 28.91
N ALA A 227 10.22 11.71 28.74
CA ALA A 227 9.89 13.01 29.30
C ALA A 227 9.96 13.01 30.83
N SER A 228 9.45 11.97 31.50
CA SER A 228 9.51 11.86 32.98
C SER A 228 10.94 11.73 33.49
N HIS A 229 11.81 10.98 32.82
CA HIS A 229 13.24 10.89 33.20
C HIS A 229 13.97 12.23 33.01
N GLN A 230 13.70 12.96 31.93
CA GLN A 230 14.29 14.27 31.71
C GLN A 230 13.93 15.32 32.80
N TRP A 231 12.69 15.28 33.29
CA TRP A 231 12.25 16.13 34.41
C TRP A 231 12.96 15.78 35.74
N MET A 232 13.19 14.48 35.98
CA MET A 232 13.90 14.04 37.19
C MET A 232 15.38 14.42 37.17
N ASP A 233 16.03 14.43 36.01
CA ASP A 233 17.46 14.74 35.85
C ASP A 233 17.74 16.26 35.89
N GLN A 234 16.76 17.11 35.59
CA GLN A 234 16.94 18.57 35.56
C GLN A 234 16.68 19.25 36.91
N GLY A 235 16.15 18.55 37.92
CA GLY A 235 15.83 19.10 39.23
C GLY A 235 14.85 20.28 39.18
N PRO A 236 14.25 20.70 40.31
CA PRO A 236 13.55 21.98 40.37
C PRO A 236 14.55 23.09 40.16
N ALA A 237 14.33 23.93 39.16
CA ALA A 237 15.08 25.21 39.03
C ALA A 237 14.81 26.03 40.29
N ILE A 238 15.83 26.12 41.17
CA ILE A 238 15.84 26.96 42.39
C ILE A 238 16.11 28.38 41.97
#